data_cd1b771aba1f5bd12fa1417b4b4c5da2
#
_entry.id   cd1b771aba1f5bd12fa1417b4b4c5da2
#
_cell.length_a   1.000
_cell.length_b   1.000
_cell.length_c   1.000
_cell.angle_alpha   90.00
_cell.angle_beta   90.00
_cell.angle_gamma   90.00
#
_symmetry.space_group_name_H-M   'P 1'
#
loop_
_entity.id
_entity.type
_entity.pdbx_description
1 polymer ?
#
loop_
_entity_poly.entity_id
_entity_poly.type
_entity_poly.pdbx_seq_one_letter_code
_entity_poly.pdbx_strand_id
1 'polypeptide(L)'
;MPIDYAAAILGRLPKGKRSTGLPKLISKLETYLPPGEVESIVAAFDFANEAHKGQQRQSGEAYITHPVAVAALLADLQLDPQTIKAALLHDVIEDTPAAKEEIAARFGTEVAAIVDGVSKLDKLTFRSQEEAQAASFRKMILAMVEDIRVILVKLADRCHNMQTLDALSPAKRRRIAKETLEIYAPIANRLGINTIRLELQDQGFRHMHPHRYRVIERALKKAKGNQKQFMKHILQNLERSLAEQGIEAKVMGREKHLYSIYRKMRSKSRHLNEIVDMFGFRIIVDKVDTCYRALGVVHSLHKPMPGRFKDYIAIPRINGYQSLHTTLFGPDSMPIEVQIRTEDMDRVAESGIAAHWQYKLGESGQSAPHTRAREWLTNLKEMQDGANSEEFLESVKVDLFPDKVYVFTPKGEILRLPRGSTCVDFAYAVHTGVGDRCVAAKINRRLVPLRTQLRNGETIEIITAKGGKPNPSWVNFVASAKARTAIRHFLKKMQQNEAIGLGKRMLEISLRDYKLTIRKVGNSKIKLLAEELGLNGPEELYTQLGLGERMAPLVARRLLPDDEMEPLLNSEPLAITGTEGMVVTYAKCCSPIPGDTIMGYLSTGRGIVIHRDDCGNLVEYP
;
A
#
# COMPACT_ATOMS: atom_id res chain seq x y z
N MET A 1 21.13 23.46 34.31
CA MET A 1 21.56 22.06 34.27
C MET A 1 20.27 21.23 34.23
N PRO A 2 19.95 20.49 33.16
CA PRO A 2 18.86 19.55 33.21
C PRO A 2 19.30 18.43 34.16
N ILE A 3 18.59 18.29 35.25
CA ILE A 3 18.69 17.13 36.14
C ILE A 3 18.38 15.92 35.25
N ASP A 4 19.26 14.92 35.29
CA ASP A 4 19.13 13.68 34.53
C ASP A 4 17.91 12.90 35.09
N TYR A 5 16.71 13.29 34.64
CA TYR A 5 15.43 12.77 35.13
C TYR A 5 15.31 11.26 34.79
N ALA A 6 15.91 10.87 33.64
CA ALA A 6 16.06 9.47 33.27
C ALA A 6 16.82 8.68 34.33
N ALA A 7 17.93 9.22 34.85
CA ALA A 7 18.70 8.56 35.92
C ALA A 7 17.90 8.43 37.22
N ALA A 8 17.04 9.40 37.55
CA ALA A 8 16.18 9.37 38.73
C ALA A 8 15.07 8.31 38.61
N ILE A 9 14.40 8.20 37.48
CA ILE A 9 13.38 7.18 37.20
C ILE A 9 14.05 5.80 37.06
N LEU A 10 15.15 5.70 36.30
CA LEU A 10 15.88 4.44 36.08
C LEU A 10 16.49 3.90 37.36
N GLY A 11 16.94 4.78 38.30
CA GLY A 11 17.46 4.40 39.61
C GLY A 11 16.41 3.77 40.52
N ARG A 12 15.14 4.16 40.38
CA ARG A 12 14.01 3.63 41.15
C ARG A 12 13.41 2.35 40.57
N LEU A 13 13.74 1.96 39.31
CA LEU A 13 13.19 0.76 38.68
C LEU A 13 13.80 -0.52 39.28
N PRO A 14 12.98 -1.52 39.68
CA PRO A 14 13.44 -2.85 40.08
C PRO A 14 14.26 -3.52 38.97
N LYS A 15 15.25 -4.37 39.37
CA LYS A 15 16.14 -5.05 38.40
C LYS A 15 15.38 -5.79 37.26
N GLY A 16 14.22 -6.40 37.55
CA GLY A 16 13.37 -7.08 36.55
C GLY A 16 12.78 -6.16 35.46
N LYS A 17 12.50 -4.89 35.77
CA LYS A 17 11.97 -3.92 34.80
C LYS A 17 13.05 -3.38 33.85
N ARG A 18 14.34 -3.47 34.19
CA ARG A 18 15.45 -3.01 33.35
C ARG A 18 15.66 -3.90 32.10
N SER A 19 15.28 -5.16 32.16
CA SER A 19 15.38 -6.11 31.05
C SER A 19 14.25 -6.01 30.01
N THR A 20 13.18 -5.28 30.30
CA THR A 20 11.99 -5.20 29.42
C THR A 20 12.12 -4.21 28.26
N GLY A 21 13.21 -3.44 28.16
CA GLY A 21 13.36 -2.37 27.17
C GLY A 21 12.78 -1.01 27.61
N LEU A 22 12.08 -0.95 28.74
CA LEU A 22 11.50 0.29 29.30
C LEU A 22 12.52 1.44 29.44
N PRO A 23 13.78 1.21 29.91
CA PRO A 23 14.76 2.30 30.00
C PRO A 23 15.04 3.00 28.67
N LYS A 24 15.11 2.23 27.58
CA LYS A 24 15.30 2.78 26.24
C LYS A 24 14.09 3.59 25.76
N LEU A 25 12.88 3.10 26.09
CA LEU A 25 11.65 3.83 25.79
C LEU A 25 11.62 5.17 26.54
N ILE A 26 11.88 5.19 27.85
CA ILE A 26 11.92 6.42 28.66
C ILE A 26 12.92 7.43 28.06
N SER A 27 14.15 6.99 27.77
CA SER A 27 15.16 7.89 27.15
C SER A 27 14.71 8.50 25.83
N LYS A 28 13.94 7.77 25.01
CA LYS A 28 13.36 8.32 23.78
C LYS A 28 12.24 9.33 24.08
N LEU A 29 11.36 9.02 25.01
CA LEU A 29 10.22 9.89 25.34
C LEU A 29 10.66 11.24 25.92
N GLU A 30 11.69 11.25 26.76
CA GLU A 30 12.25 12.46 27.37
C GLU A 30 12.86 13.45 26.34
N THR A 31 13.14 13.00 25.13
CA THR A 31 13.61 13.88 24.06
C THR A 31 12.54 14.84 23.55
N TYR A 32 11.25 14.54 23.77
CA TYR A 32 10.16 15.32 23.18
C TYR A 32 8.91 15.46 24.07
N LEU A 33 8.79 14.73 25.19
CA LEU A 33 7.67 14.83 26.12
C LEU A 33 8.08 15.47 27.45
N PRO A 34 7.17 16.22 28.08
CA PRO A 34 7.40 16.75 29.43
C PRO A 34 7.42 15.62 30.48
N PRO A 35 8.15 15.81 31.59
CA PRO A 35 8.33 14.76 32.61
C PRO A 35 7.04 14.13 33.14
N GLY A 36 6.00 14.92 33.40
CA GLY A 36 4.72 14.41 33.92
C GLY A 36 4.00 13.46 32.95
N GLU A 37 4.17 13.65 31.64
CA GLU A 37 3.62 12.72 30.64
C GLU A 37 4.42 11.41 30.60
N VAL A 38 5.74 11.48 30.78
CA VAL A 38 6.58 10.28 30.89
C VAL A 38 6.20 9.45 32.11
N GLU A 39 5.93 10.08 33.25
CA GLU A 39 5.45 9.39 34.45
C GLU A 39 4.10 8.69 34.22
N SER A 40 3.18 9.35 33.52
CA SER A 40 1.88 8.76 33.17
C SER A 40 2.02 7.54 32.25
N ILE A 41 2.99 7.55 31.33
CA ILE A 41 3.32 6.42 30.45
C ILE A 41 3.94 5.26 31.23
N VAL A 42 4.81 5.57 32.23
CA VAL A 42 5.35 4.54 33.13
C VAL A 42 4.25 3.88 33.95
N ALA A 43 3.24 4.64 34.41
CA ALA A 43 2.06 4.08 35.10
C ALA A 43 1.26 3.12 34.18
N ALA A 44 1.12 3.45 32.89
CA ALA A 44 0.48 2.55 31.91
C ALA A 44 1.30 1.27 31.68
N PHE A 45 2.63 1.39 31.63
CA PHE A 45 3.52 0.22 31.60
C PHE A 45 3.34 -0.68 32.85
N ASP A 46 3.29 -0.09 34.06
CA ASP A 46 3.14 -0.85 35.28
C ASP A 46 1.82 -1.60 35.32
N PHE A 47 0.75 -1.00 34.87
CA PHE A 47 -0.55 -1.64 34.72
C PHE A 47 -0.50 -2.80 33.71
N ALA A 48 0.04 -2.58 32.51
CA ALA A 48 0.17 -3.63 31.51
C ALA A 48 1.06 -4.80 31.98
N ASN A 49 2.16 -4.48 32.66
CA ASN A 49 3.09 -5.50 33.19
C ASN A 49 2.44 -6.37 34.28
N GLU A 50 1.61 -5.80 35.14
CA GLU A 50 0.86 -6.58 36.12
C GLU A 50 -0.25 -7.41 35.46
N ALA A 51 -0.98 -6.84 34.50
CA ALA A 51 -2.04 -7.52 33.76
C ALA A 51 -1.52 -8.75 32.99
N HIS A 52 -0.34 -8.66 32.37
CA HIS A 52 0.31 -9.76 31.65
C HIS A 52 1.25 -10.61 32.50
N LYS A 53 1.18 -10.52 33.82
CA LYS A 53 2.08 -11.24 34.71
C LYS A 53 2.00 -12.76 34.54
N GLY A 54 3.16 -13.39 34.33
CA GLY A 54 3.26 -14.82 34.09
C GLY A 54 3.04 -15.25 32.63
N GLN A 55 2.60 -14.34 31.75
CA GLN A 55 2.48 -14.63 30.33
C GLN A 55 3.84 -14.54 29.63
N GLN A 56 4.08 -15.44 28.68
CA GLN A 56 5.29 -15.48 27.85
C GLN A 56 4.91 -15.53 26.37
N ARG A 57 5.75 -14.94 25.56
CA ARG A 57 5.69 -15.08 24.09
C ARG A 57 6.19 -16.45 23.64
N GLN A 58 5.88 -16.83 22.40
CA GLN A 58 6.41 -18.06 21.79
C GLN A 58 7.94 -18.07 21.68
N SER A 59 8.59 -16.91 21.74
CA SER A 59 10.05 -16.74 21.83
C SER A 59 10.62 -17.02 23.23
N GLY A 60 9.78 -17.21 24.25
CA GLY A 60 10.18 -17.43 25.65
C GLY A 60 10.40 -16.15 26.47
N GLU A 61 10.26 -14.98 25.87
CA GLU A 61 10.38 -13.68 26.55
C GLU A 61 9.09 -13.34 27.32
N ALA A 62 9.22 -12.50 28.38
CA ALA A 62 8.06 -11.96 29.09
C ALA A 62 7.17 -11.17 28.11
N TYR A 63 5.84 -11.36 28.17
CA TYR A 63 4.89 -10.77 27.22
C TYR A 63 5.03 -9.25 27.12
N ILE A 64 5.26 -8.56 28.23
CA ILE A 64 5.39 -7.09 28.31
C ILE A 64 6.48 -6.51 27.39
N THR A 65 7.46 -7.31 26.97
CA THR A 65 8.49 -6.85 26.03
C THR A 65 7.91 -6.43 24.69
N HIS A 66 6.79 -7.04 24.27
CA HIS A 66 6.08 -6.71 23.05
C HIS A 66 5.42 -5.33 23.10
N PRO A 67 4.51 -5.01 24.03
CA PRO A 67 3.94 -3.67 24.15
C PRO A 67 5.00 -2.57 24.26
N VAL A 68 6.09 -2.82 24.98
CA VAL A 68 7.20 -1.86 25.10
C VAL A 68 7.88 -1.64 23.76
N ALA A 69 8.11 -2.70 22.97
CA ALA A 69 8.71 -2.56 21.63
C ALA A 69 7.76 -1.82 20.67
N VAL A 70 6.45 -2.08 20.72
CA VAL A 70 5.44 -1.35 19.96
C VAL A 70 5.44 0.14 20.32
N ALA A 71 5.42 0.46 21.62
CA ALA A 71 5.51 1.83 22.12
C ALA A 71 6.82 2.52 21.69
N ALA A 72 7.95 1.80 21.67
CA ALA A 72 9.24 2.33 21.23
C ALA A 72 9.27 2.68 19.73
N LEU A 73 8.60 1.90 18.88
CA LEU A 73 8.43 2.22 17.45
C LEU A 73 7.60 3.49 17.24
N LEU A 74 6.57 3.70 18.05
CA LEU A 74 5.73 4.90 18.00
C LEU A 74 6.43 6.12 18.62
N ALA A 75 7.28 5.92 19.64
CA ALA A 75 8.14 6.96 20.19
C ALA A 75 9.19 7.45 19.17
N ASP A 76 9.71 6.56 18.29
CA ASP A 76 10.58 6.97 17.17
C ASP A 76 9.84 7.88 16.16
N LEU A 77 8.52 7.76 16.08
CA LEU A 77 7.67 8.65 15.29
C LEU A 77 7.22 9.89 16.07
N GLN A 78 7.63 10.02 17.34
CA GLN A 78 7.33 11.11 18.27
C GLN A 78 5.81 11.38 18.43
N LEU A 79 5.03 10.31 18.63
CA LEU A 79 3.58 10.39 18.81
C LEU A 79 3.21 10.88 20.21
N ASP A 80 1.95 11.29 20.36
CA ASP A 80 1.37 11.83 21.59
C ASP A 80 1.35 10.81 22.73
N PRO A 81 1.31 11.27 24.00
CA PRO A 81 1.31 10.39 25.17
C PRO A 81 0.17 9.39 25.20
N GLN A 82 -1.03 9.77 24.68
CA GLN A 82 -2.21 8.92 24.66
C GLN A 82 -1.99 7.72 23.72
N THR A 83 -1.38 7.96 22.56
CA THR A 83 -1.01 6.90 21.61
C THR A 83 0.04 5.96 22.20
N ILE A 84 1.04 6.48 22.91
CA ILE A 84 2.07 5.66 23.57
C ILE A 84 1.47 4.81 24.70
N LYS A 85 0.59 5.41 25.52
CA LYS A 85 -0.16 4.66 26.56
C LYS A 85 -1.03 3.57 25.92
N ALA A 86 -1.76 3.89 24.85
CA ALA A 86 -2.57 2.90 24.14
C ALA A 86 -1.72 1.76 23.55
N ALA A 87 -0.51 2.04 23.07
CA ALA A 87 0.42 1.02 22.60
C ALA A 87 0.90 0.09 23.71
N LEU A 88 1.12 0.59 24.91
CA LEU A 88 1.47 -0.24 26.06
C LEU A 88 0.31 -1.12 26.53
N LEU A 89 -0.93 -0.69 26.28
CA LEU A 89 -2.16 -1.32 26.78
C LEU A 89 -2.93 -2.10 25.69
N HIS A 90 -2.45 -2.15 24.45
CA HIS A 90 -3.25 -2.57 23.29
C HIS A 90 -3.76 -4.02 23.39
N ASP A 91 -2.99 -4.93 23.99
CA ASP A 91 -3.36 -6.34 24.17
C ASP A 91 -4.05 -6.61 25.52
N VAL A 92 -4.12 -5.62 26.44
CA VAL A 92 -4.64 -5.84 27.80
C VAL A 92 -6.11 -6.25 27.79
N ILE A 93 -6.96 -5.62 26.96
CA ILE A 93 -8.40 -5.98 26.87
C ILE A 93 -8.59 -7.37 26.23
N GLU A 94 -7.67 -7.80 25.37
CA GLU A 94 -7.80 -9.03 24.60
C GLU A 94 -7.27 -10.24 25.36
N ASP A 95 -6.10 -10.11 25.96
CA ASP A 95 -5.33 -11.21 26.54
C ASP A 95 -5.41 -11.29 28.08
N THR A 96 -6.16 -10.36 28.71
CA THR A 96 -6.31 -10.33 30.16
C THR A 96 -7.76 -10.08 30.59
N PRO A 97 -8.14 -10.30 31.87
CA PRO A 97 -9.48 -10.01 32.38
C PRO A 97 -9.83 -8.52 32.51
N ALA A 98 -8.88 -7.61 32.26
CA ALA A 98 -9.09 -6.17 32.45
C ALA A 98 -10.17 -5.63 31.49
N ALA A 99 -11.10 -4.85 32.05
CA ALA A 99 -12.20 -4.25 31.30
C ALA A 99 -11.81 -2.89 30.71
N LYS A 100 -12.48 -2.50 29.61
CA LYS A 100 -12.31 -1.19 28.95
C LYS A 100 -12.56 -0.04 29.93
N GLU A 101 -13.54 -0.18 30.80
CA GLU A 101 -13.95 0.79 31.84
C GLU A 101 -12.82 1.05 32.84
N GLU A 102 -12.03 0.05 33.17
CA GLU A 102 -10.89 0.20 34.06
C GLU A 102 -9.77 1.02 33.39
N ILE A 103 -9.50 0.77 32.10
CA ILE A 103 -8.54 1.57 31.34
C ILE A 103 -9.03 3.02 31.23
N ALA A 104 -10.33 3.23 30.96
CA ALA A 104 -10.91 4.56 30.87
C ALA A 104 -10.82 5.34 32.18
N ALA A 105 -11.05 4.69 33.30
CA ALA A 105 -10.96 5.31 34.63
C ALA A 105 -9.54 5.70 35.01
N ARG A 106 -8.52 4.91 34.63
CA ARG A 106 -7.12 5.14 35.01
C ARG A 106 -6.35 6.03 34.02
N PHE A 107 -6.59 5.87 32.75
CA PHE A 107 -5.78 6.49 31.66
C PHE A 107 -6.57 7.42 30.74
N GLY A 108 -7.87 7.53 30.97
CA GLY A 108 -8.77 8.39 30.19
C GLY A 108 -9.53 7.67 29.09
N THR A 109 -10.67 8.23 28.73
CA THR A 109 -11.59 7.67 27.72
C THR A 109 -10.98 7.59 26.34
N GLU A 110 -10.08 8.53 26.01
CA GLU A 110 -9.37 8.59 24.73
C GLU A 110 -8.43 7.39 24.55
N VAL A 111 -7.62 7.06 25.55
CA VAL A 111 -6.74 5.88 25.56
C VAL A 111 -7.56 4.60 25.45
N ALA A 112 -8.64 4.48 26.22
CA ALA A 112 -9.52 3.32 26.20
C ALA A 112 -10.21 3.14 24.83
N ALA A 113 -10.57 4.23 24.14
CA ALA A 113 -11.14 4.18 22.81
C ALA A 113 -10.13 3.68 21.76
N ILE A 114 -8.88 4.12 21.81
CA ILE A 114 -7.82 3.64 20.90
C ILE A 114 -7.56 2.14 21.14
N VAL A 115 -7.43 1.71 22.40
CA VAL A 115 -7.18 0.30 22.77
C VAL A 115 -8.33 -0.61 22.30
N ASP A 116 -9.59 -0.20 22.56
CA ASP A 116 -10.78 -0.90 22.08
C ASP A 116 -10.84 -0.99 20.54
N GLY A 117 -10.45 0.10 19.84
CA GLY A 117 -10.33 0.13 18.39
C GLY A 117 -9.32 -0.90 17.87
N VAL A 118 -8.15 -1.01 18.50
CA VAL A 118 -7.12 -2.01 18.14
C VAL A 118 -7.62 -3.43 18.39
N SER A 119 -8.19 -3.71 19.58
CA SER A 119 -8.71 -5.03 19.96
C SER A 119 -9.85 -5.52 19.05
N LYS A 120 -10.75 -4.63 18.60
CA LYS A 120 -11.83 -4.98 17.65
C LYS A 120 -11.32 -5.47 16.31
N LEU A 121 -10.09 -5.15 15.94
CA LEU A 121 -9.48 -5.60 14.67
C LEU A 121 -9.02 -7.06 14.72
N ASP A 122 -8.78 -7.64 15.89
CA ASP A 122 -8.26 -9.00 16.07
C ASP A 122 -9.35 -10.07 16.28
N LYS A 123 -10.54 -9.70 16.76
CA LYS A 123 -11.63 -10.62 17.14
C LYS A 123 -12.54 -11.06 15.98
N LEU A 124 -12.01 -11.74 14.95
CA LEU A 124 -12.83 -12.16 13.82
C LEU A 124 -12.72 -13.67 13.54
N THR A 125 -13.83 -14.39 13.74
CA THR A 125 -14.02 -15.80 13.31
C THR A 125 -14.87 -15.86 12.05
N PHE A 126 -14.43 -16.60 11.01
CA PHE A 126 -15.08 -16.61 9.70
C PHE A 126 -15.26 -18.00 9.09
N ARG A 127 -16.25 -18.13 8.18
CA ARG A 127 -16.57 -19.36 7.49
C ARG A 127 -15.69 -19.62 6.26
N SER A 128 -15.13 -18.59 5.62
CA SER A 128 -14.14 -18.72 4.55
C SER A 128 -12.96 -17.76 4.75
N GLN A 129 -11.79 -18.09 4.16
CA GLN A 129 -10.55 -17.32 4.35
C GLN A 129 -10.58 -15.97 3.62
N GLU A 130 -11.32 -15.85 2.53
CA GLU A 130 -11.43 -14.63 1.72
C GLU A 130 -12.48 -13.65 2.29
N GLU A 131 -13.65 -14.16 2.72
CA GLU A 131 -14.64 -13.36 3.45
C GLU A 131 -14.08 -12.82 4.77
N ALA A 132 -13.25 -13.63 5.46
CA ALA A 132 -12.56 -13.25 6.66
C ALA A 132 -11.64 -12.03 6.45
N GLN A 133 -10.84 -12.07 5.41
CA GLN A 133 -9.95 -10.95 5.06
C GLN A 133 -10.73 -9.69 4.71
N ALA A 134 -11.80 -9.81 3.94
CA ALA A 134 -12.61 -8.68 3.52
C ALA A 134 -13.31 -7.99 4.70
N ALA A 135 -13.90 -8.77 5.61
CA ALA A 135 -14.59 -8.24 6.77
C ALA A 135 -13.63 -7.67 7.84
N SER A 136 -12.47 -8.31 8.07
CA SER A 136 -11.40 -7.76 8.93
C SER A 136 -10.91 -6.44 8.39
N PHE A 137 -10.66 -6.39 7.10
CA PHE A 137 -10.19 -5.19 6.44
C PHE A 137 -11.22 -4.06 6.50
N ARG A 138 -12.51 -4.38 6.30
CA ARG A 138 -13.61 -3.41 6.43
C ARG A 138 -13.67 -2.81 7.82
N LYS A 139 -13.60 -3.63 8.88
CA LYS A 139 -13.60 -3.14 10.27
C LYS A 139 -12.36 -2.29 10.58
N MET A 140 -11.20 -2.68 10.06
CA MET A 140 -9.98 -1.90 10.19
C MET A 140 -10.13 -0.50 9.59
N ILE A 141 -10.70 -0.39 8.40
CA ILE A 141 -10.97 0.91 7.78
C ILE A 141 -11.93 1.75 8.63
N LEU A 142 -12.99 1.14 9.21
CA LEU A 142 -13.93 1.84 10.07
C LEU A 142 -13.27 2.40 11.33
N ALA A 143 -12.48 1.58 12.01
CA ALA A 143 -11.73 2.02 13.18
C ALA A 143 -10.74 3.16 12.85
N MET A 144 -10.11 3.11 11.67
CA MET A 144 -9.23 4.18 11.17
C MET A 144 -9.98 5.49 10.90
N VAL A 145 -11.25 5.41 10.46
CA VAL A 145 -12.08 6.60 10.20
C VAL A 145 -12.45 7.29 11.52
N GLU A 146 -12.67 6.52 12.58
CA GLU A 146 -12.96 7.05 13.92
C GLU A 146 -11.72 7.70 14.54
N ASP A 147 -10.60 6.99 14.59
CA ASP A 147 -9.32 7.52 15.06
C ASP A 147 -8.13 6.87 14.31
N ILE A 148 -7.39 7.68 13.59
CA ILE A 148 -6.23 7.22 12.80
C ILE A 148 -5.10 6.63 13.66
N ARG A 149 -5.05 6.95 14.97
CA ARG A 149 -4.06 6.40 15.90
C ARG A 149 -4.22 4.89 16.08
N VAL A 150 -5.42 4.36 15.94
CA VAL A 150 -5.70 2.92 15.98
C VAL A 150 -4.85 2.18 14.94
N ILE A 151 -4.78 2.68 13.71
CA ILE A 151 -3.94 2.03 12.68
C ILE A 151 -2.45 2.25 12.91
N LEU A 152 -2.03 3.37 13.51
CA LEU A 152 -0.62 3.61 13.84
C LEU A 152 -0.13 2.58 14.88
N VAL A 153 -0.91 2.35 15.93
CA VAL A 153 -0.63 1.29 16.92
C VAL A 153 -0.60 -0.07 16.25
N LYS A 154 -1.58 -0.38 15.39
CA LYS A 154 -1.66 -1.68 14.69
C LYS A 154 -0.52 -1.91 13.69
N LEU A 155 -0.04 -0.87 13.02
CA LEU A 155 1.12 -0.95 12.13
C LEU A 155 2.41 -1.20 12.93
N ALA A 156 2.59 -0.57 14.09
CA ALA A 156 3.72 -0.79 14.97
C ALA A 156 3.68 -2.20 15.61
N ASP A 157 2.51 -2.67 16.04
CA ASP A 157 2.27 -4.05 16.48
C ASP A 157 2.67 -5.05 15.39
N ARG A 158 2.14 -4.89 14.18
CA ARG A 158 2.47 -5.74 13.04
C ARG A 158 3.98 -5.72 12.73
N CYS A 159 4.61 -4.57 12.84
CA CYS A 159 6.05 -4.42 12.60
C CYS A 159 6.86 -5.27 13.60
N HIS A 160 6.57 -5.18 14.91
CA HIS A 160 7.25 -5.99 15.91
C HIS A 160 6.91 -7.49 15.78
N ASN A 161 5.67 -7.84 15.48
CA ASN A 161 5.28 -9.22 15.19
C ASN A 161 6.05 -9.81 14.01
N MET A 162 6.32 -9.03 12.97
CA MET A 162 7.14 -9.44 11.83
C MET A 162 8.61 -9.66 12.20
N GLN A 163 9.17 -8.90 13.12
CA GLN A 163 10.54 -9.06 13.61
C GLN A 163 10.73 -10.36 14.44
N THR A 164 9.68 -10.82 15.11
CA THR A 164 9.70 -12.02 15.96
C THR A 164 9.06 -13.24 15.29
N LEU A 165 8.82 -13.20 13.99
CA LEU A 165 8.07 -14.20 13.23
C LEU A 165 8.79 -15.56 13.12
N ASP A 166 10.10 -15.60 13.34
CA ASP A 166 10.92 -16.82 13.25
C ASP A 166 10.50 -17.93 14.25
N ALA A 167 9.83 -17.57 15.34
CA ALA A 167 9.30 -18.53 16.32
C ALA A 167 8.09 -19.35 15.81
N LEU A 168 7.47 -18.96 14.69
CA LEU A 168 6.27 -19.61 14.14
C LEU A 168 6.61 -20.69 13.11
N SER A 169 5.64 -21.59 12.83
CA SER A 169 5.75 -22.58 11.76
C SER A 169 5.87 -21.92 10.38
N PRO A 170 6.58 -22.56 9.40
CA PRO A 170 6.76 -21.98 8.06
C PRO A 170 5.48 -21.59 7.34
N ALA A 171 4.43 -22.39 7.46
CA ALA A 171 3.11 -22.09 6.86
C ALA A 171 2.47 -20.84 7.46
N LYS A 172 2.49 -20.70 8.79
CA LYS A 172 1.96 -19.54 9.50
C LYS A 172 2.78 -18.28 9.18
N ARG A 173 4.12 -18.39 9.12
CA ARG A 173 5.02 -17.30 8.69
C ARG A 173 4.65 -16.77 7.30
N ARG A 174 4.50 -17.66 6.31
CA ARG A 174 4.14 -17.26 4.94
C ARG A 174 2.79 -16.56 4.86
N ARG A 175 1.78 -17.06 5.60
CA ARG A 175 0.45 -16.45 5.64
C ARG A 175 0.51 -15.02 6.18
N ILE A 176 1.15 -14.82 7.34
CA ILE A 176 1.29 -13.50 7.98
C ILE A 176 2.13 -12.56 7.09
N ALA A 177 3.21 -13.05 6.48
CA ALA A 177 4.04 -12.27 5.57
C ALA A 177 3.27 -11.82 4.33
N LYS A 178 2.42 -12.69 3.74
CA LYS A 178 1.56 -12.36 2.62
C LYS A 178 0.59 -11.25 2.98
N GLU A 179 -0.16 -11.41 4.07
CA GLU A 179 -1.09 -10.40 4.58
C GLU A 179 -0.38 -9.05 4.84
N THR A 180 0.80 -9.08 5.45
CA THR A 180 1.61 -7.89 5.71
C THR A 180 2.00 -7.15 4.43
N LEU A 181 2.44 -7.88 3.39
CA LEU A 181 2.82 -7.29 2.10
C LEU A 181 1.62 -6.79 1.28
N GLU A 182 0.46 -7.44 1.40
CA GLU A 182 -0.73 -7.12 0.62
C GLU A 182 -1.61 -6.04 1.27
N ILE A 183 -1.59 -5.90 2.59
CA ILE A 183 -2.48 -4.99 3.34
C ILE A 183 -1.68 -3.94 4.13
N TYR A 184 -0.89 -4.34 5.11
CA TYR A 184 -0.28 -3.40 6.08
C TYR A 184 0.81 -2.52 5.46
N ALA A 185 1.70 -3.07 4.64
CA ALA A 185 2.74 -2.28 3.99
C ALA A 185 2.17 -1.26 2.98
N PRO A 186 1.14 -1.55 2.17
CA PRO A 186 0.42 -0.56 1.38
C PRO A 186 -0.26 0.54 2.21
N ILE A 187 -0.88 0.21 3.34
CA ILE A 187 -1.47 1.21 4.24
C ILE A 187 -0.38 2.14 4.80
N ALA A 188 0.73 1.58 5.31
CA ALA A 188 1.86 2.38 5.78
C ALA A 188 2.41 3.30 4.68
N ASN A 189 2.46 2.81 3.42
CA ASN A 189 2.82 3.62 2.26
C ASN A 189 1.82 4.75 1.98
N ARG A 190 0.53 4.48 2.12
CA ARG A 190 -0.55 5.47 1.91
C ARG A 190 -0.52 6.57 2.96
N LEU A 191 -0.24 6.21 4.21
CA LEU A 191 -0.07 7.14 5.32
C LEU A 191 1.31 7.84 5.31
N GLY A 192 2.21 7.45 4.41
CA GLY A 192 3.53 8.05 4.26
C GLY A 192 4.56 7.59 5.31
N ILE A 193 4.24 6.64 6.19
CA ILE A 193 5.12 6.16 7.25
C ILE A 193 6.17 5.21 6.65
N ASN A 194 7.22 5.84 6.10
CA ASN A 194 8.21 5.15 5.29
C ASN A 194 9.06 4.15 6.10
N THR A 195 9.40 4.49 7.34
CA THR A 195 10.18 3.65 8.25
C THR A 195 9.47 2.30 8.50
N ILE A 196 8.22 2.34 8.95
CA ILE A 196 7.41 1.12 9.17
C ILE A 196 7.17 0.39 7.85
N ARG A 197 6.84 1.09 6.77
CA ARG A 197 6.63 0.48 5.46
C ARG A 197 7.82 -0.34 4.99
N LEU A 198 9.02 0.20 5.11
CA LEU A 198 10.25 -0.48 4.68
C LEU A 198 10.53 -1.72 5.51
N GLU A 199 10.38 -1.62 6.82
CA GLU A 199 10.55 -2.76 7.72
C GLU A 199 9.53 -3.87 7.42
N LEU A 200 8.24 -3.54 7.30
CA LEU A 200 7.19 -4.49 6.93
C LEU A 200 7.47 -5.17 5.58
N GLN A 201 7.98 -4.41 4.60
CA GLN A 201 8.31 -4.95 3.27
C GLN A 201 9.52 -5.88 3.31
N ASP A 202 10.59 -5.52 4.01
CA ASP A 202 11.80 -6.32 4.05
C ASP A 202 11.60 -7.60 4.88
N GLN A 203 10.94 -7.53 6.04
CA GLN A 203 10.57 -8.71 6.83
C GLN A 203 9.54 -9.58 6.09
N GLY A 204 8.52 -8.97 5.48
CA GLY A 204 7.55 -9.69 4.66
C GLY A 204 8.22 -10.44 3.50
N PHE A 205 9.16 -9.81 2.82
CA PHE A 205 9.94 -10.43 1.75
C PHE A 205 10.81 -11.59 2.25
N ARG A 206 11.50 -11.41 3.38
CA ARG A 206 12.32 -12.42 4.02
C ARG A 206 11.54 -13.71 4.29
N HIS A 207 10.33 -13.59 4.85
CA HIS A 207 9.50 -14.74 5.21
C HIS A 207 8.66 -15.31 4.05
N MET A 208 8.31 -14.48 3.06
CA MET A 208 7.56 -14.92 1.89
C MET A 208 8.45 -15.62 0.86
N HIS A 209 9.68 -15.10 0.63
CA HIS A 209 10.63 -15.59 -0.36
C HIS A 209 12.06 -15.72 0.21
N PRO A 210 12.31 -16.62 1.18
CA PRO A 210 13.55 -16.67 1.94
C PRO A 210 14.79 -16.96 1.08
N HIS A 211 14.65 -17.75 0.02
CA HIS A 211 15.75 -18.03 -0.90
C HIS A 211 16.16 -16.78 -1.67
N ARG A 212 15.20 -16.09 -2.29
CA ARG A 212 15.43 -14.85 -3.05
C ARG A 212 15.98 -13.74 -2.18
N TYR A 213 15.47 -13.61 -0.97
CA TYR A 213 16.00 -12.68 0.02
C TYR A 213 17.50 -12.89 0.22
N ARG A 214 17.92 -14.15 0.52
CA ARG A 214 19.34 -14.50 0.73
C ARG A 214 20.22 -14.24 -0.50
N VAL A 215 19.73 -14.54 -1.70
CA VAL A 215 20.46 -14.29 -2.96
C VAL A 215 20.71 -12.80 -3.15
N ILE A 216 19.67 -11.97 -3.04
CA ILE A 216 19.79 -10.52 -3.21
C ILE A 216 20.64 -9.91 -2.09
N GLU A 217 20.48 -10.36 -0.85
CA GLU A 217 21.27 -9.90 0.30
C GLU A 217 22.76 -10.18 0.10
N ARG A 218 23.12 -11.39 -0.34
CA ARG A 218 24.53 -11.76 -0.63
C ARG A 218 25.11 -10.90 -1.75
N ALA A 219 24.37 -10.72 -2.83
CA ALA A 219 24.81 -9.89 -3.95
C ALA A 219 25.01 -8.43 -3.52
N LEU A 220 24.09 -7.88 -2.70
CA LEU A 220 24.21 -6.52 -2.18
C LEU A 220 25.43 -6.40 -1.22
N LYS A 221 25.65 -7.38 -0.35
CA LYS A 221 26.83 -7.39 0.54
C LYS A 221 28.14 -7.43 -0.24
N LYS A 222 28.22 -8.25 -1.30
CA LYS A 222 29.39 -8.33 -2.19
C LYS A 222 29.64 -6.99 -2.89
N ALA A 223 28.59 -6.36 -3.43
CA ALA A 223 28.69 -5.06 -4.07
C ALA A 223 29.14 -3.96 -3.09
N LYS A 224 28.57 -3.92 -1.86
CA LYS A 224 28.96 -2.94 -0.82
C LYS A 224 30.44 -2.96 -0.47
N GLY A 225 31.07 -4.16 -0.41
CA GLY A 225 32.48 -4.30 -0.07
C GLY A 225 33.41 -3.54 -1.03
N ASN A 226 33.14 -3.62 -2.32
CA ASN A 226 33.99 -3.02 -3.36
C ASN A 226 33.68 -1.52 -3.61
N GLN A 227 32.56 -1.01 -3.09
CA GLN A 227 32.02 0.30 -3.47
C GLN A 227 32.10 1.35 -2.36
N LYS A 228 32.57 0.99 -1.17
CA LYS A 228 32.60 1.89 0.00
C LYS A 228 33.47 3.13 -0.23
N GLN A 229 34.62 2.96 -0.85
CA GLN A 229 35.51 4.09 -1.18
C GLN A 229 34.91 4.99 -2.25
N PHE A 230 34.29 4.41 -3.27
CA PHE A 230 33.58 5.13 -4.33
C PHE A 230 32.43 5.99 -3.77
N MET A 231 31.59 5.41 -2.91
CA MET A 231 30.51 6.13 -2.22
C MET A 231 31.05 7.32 -1.41
N LYS A 232 32.13 7.09 -0.66
CA LYS A 232 32.77 8.16 0.14
C LYS A 232 33.30 9.30 -0.73
N HIS A 233 33.91 8.97 -1.86
CA HIS A 233 34.42 9.97 -2.80
C HIS A 233 33.32 10.85 -3.40
N ILE A 234 32.21 10.23 -3.86
CA ILE A 234 31.07 10.99 -4.39
C ILE A 234 30.45 11.88 -3.30
N LEU A 235 30.27 11.34 -2.09
CA LEU A 235 29.71 12.09 -0.98
C LEU A 235 30.56 13.35 -0.69
N GLN A 236 31.87 13.20 -0.58
CA GLN A 236 32.79 14.31 -0.35
C GLN A 236 32.78 15.35 -1.50
N ASN A 237 32.67 14.90 -2.75
CA ASN A 237 32.57 15.79 -3.90
C ASN A 237 31.28 16.60 -3.87
N LEU A 238 30.14 15.95 -3.57
CA LEU A 238 28.85 16.62 -3.44
C LEU A 238 28.87 17.66 -2.30
N GLU A 239 29.36 17.28 -1.12
CA GLU A 239 29.48 18.18 0.03
C GLU A 239 30.35 19.40 -0.30
N ARG A 240 31.54 19.18 -0.91
CA ARG A 240 32.46 20.27 -1.29
C ARG A 240 31.82 21.20 -2.31
N SER A 241 31.24 20.66 -3.39
CA SER A 241 30.66 21.49 -4.45
C SER A 241 29.46 22.29 -3.99
N LEU A 242 28.67 21.78 -3.05
CA LEU A 242 27.57 22.53 -2.42
C LEU A 242 28.11 23.65 -1.53
N ALA A 243 29.14 23.37 -0.72
CA ALA A 243 29.76 24.36 0.16
C ALA A 243 30.42 25.50 -0.63
N GLU A 244 31.09 25.19 -1.75
CA GLU A 244 31.71 26.20 -2.66
C GLU A 244 30.65 27.16 -3.25
N GLN A 245 29.41 26.75 -3.36
CA GLN A 245 28.27 27.58 -3.82
C GLN A 245 27.48 28.22 -2.66
N GLY A 246 28.00 28.15 -1.43
CA GLY A 246 27.37 28.71 -0.24
C GLY A 246 26.07 28.04 0.13
N ILE A 247 25.93 26.72 -0.15
CA ILE A 247 24.78 25.93 0.21
C ILE A 247 25.14 25.03 1.38
N GLU A 248 24.55 25.31 2.53
CA GLU A 248 24.61 24.42 3.69
C GLU A 248 23.69 23.24 3.44
N ALA A 249 24.25 22.03 3.37
CA ALA A 249 23.51 20.82 3.06
C ALA A 249 24.04 19.62 3.84
N LYS A 250 23.14 18.77 4.31
CA LYS A 250 23.49 17.47 4.87
C LYS A 250 23.41 16.43 3.76
N VAL A 251 24.55 15.84 3.37
CA VAL A 251 24.59 14.81 2.32
C VAL A 251 24.74 13.45 2.97
N MET A 252 23.92 12.48 2.56
CA MET A 252 23.91 11.12 3.10
C MET A 252 23.82 10.09 1.98
N GLY A 253 24.55 8.97 2.14
CA GLY A 253 24.32 7.78 1.31
C GLY A 253 22.98 7.11 1.68
N ARG A 254 22.20 6.75 0.68
CA ARG A 254 20.93 6.05 0.87
C ARG A 254 21.07 4.56 0.63
N GLU A 255 20.71 3.77 1.61
CA GLU A 255 20.67 2.32 1.44
C GLU A 255 19.48 1.87 0.60
N LYS A 256 19.70 0.83 -0.22
CA LYS A 256 18.64 0.19 -1.00
C LYS A 256 18.03 -0.95 -0.22
N HIS A 257 16.71 -0.94 -0.10
CA HIS A 257 15.95 -2.00 0.55
C HIS A 257 15.78 -3.20 -0.38
N LEU A 258 15.96 -4.41 0.16
CA LEU A 258 15.97 -5.67 -0.57
C LEU A 258 14.66 -5.91 -1.32
N TYR A 259 13.52 -5.65 -0.69
CA TYR A 259 12.22 -5.78 -1.34
C TYR A 259 12.05 -4.81 -2.51
N SER A 260 12.57 -3.59 -2.42
CA SER A 260 12.53 -2.61 -3.52
C SER A 260 13.35 -3.07 -4.72
N ILE A 261 14.50 -3.72 -4.49
CA ILE A 261 15.32 -4.34 -5.53
C ILE A 261 14.53 -5.47 -6.21
N TYR A 262 13.99 -6.41 -5.42
CA TYR A 262 13.19 -7.53 -5.89
C TYR A 262 12.00 -7.06 -6.76
N ARG A 263 11.25 -6.05 -6.29
CA ARG A 263 10.14 -5.46 -7.04
C ARG A 263 10.57 -4.87 -8.39
N LYS A 264 11.70 -4.16 -8.43
CA LYS A 264 12.26 -3.59 -9.67
C LYS A 264 12.69 -4.69 -10.65
N MET A 265 13.29 -5.78 -10.16
CA MET A 265 13.64 -6.94 -11.00
C MET A 265 12.38 -7.55 -11.63
N ARG A 266 11.34 -7.78 -10.81
CA ARG A 266 10.09 -8.41 -11.26
C ARG A 266 9.29 -7.53 -12.24
N SER A 267 9.24 -6.20 -11.99
CA SER A 267 8.39 -5.28 -12.78
C SER A 267 9.02 -4.79 -14.08
N LYS A 268 10.35 -4.86 -14.22
CA LYS A 268 11.11 -4.30 -15.35
C LYS A 268 12.00 -5.32 -16.06
N SER A 269 11.92 -6.59 -15.69
CA SER A 269 12.75 -7.68 -16.23
C SER A 269 14.24 -7.34 -16.27
N ARG A 270 14.76 -6.62 -15.26
CA ARG A 270 16.14 -6.18 -15.17
C ARG A 270 17.00 -7.18 -14.41
N HIS A 271 18.24 -7.36 -14.86
CA HIS A 271 19.22 -8.15 -14.13
C HIS A 271 19.59 -7.50 -12.79
N LEU A 272 19.93 -8.33 -11.82
CA LEU A 272 20.31 -7.90 -10.47
C LEU A 272 21.47 -6.88 -10.51
N ASN A 273 22.48 -7.13 -11.33
CA ASN A 273 23.67 -6.26 -11.47
C ASN A 273 23.29 -4.84 -11.89
N GLU A 274 22.37 -4.65 -12.85
CA GLU A 274 21.92 -3.34 -13.31
C GLU A 274 21.21 -2.52 -12.20
N ILE A 275 20.65 -3.18 -11.21
CA ILE A 275 19.92 -2.55 -10.11
C ILE A 275 20.85 -2.30 -8.91
N VAL A 276 21.79 -3.22 -8.66
CA VAL A 276 22.73 -3.13 -7.53
C VAL A 276 23.76 -2.02 -7.75
N ASP A 277 24.16 -1.77 -8.99
CA ASP A 277 25.17 -0.77 -9.33
C ASP A 277 24.69 0.69 -9.25
N MET A 278 23.41 0.93 -8.99
CA MET A 278 22.87 2.28 -8.83
C MET A 278 23.04 2.78 -7.38
N PHE A 279 23.83 3.84 -7.19
CA PHE A 279 24.04 4.50 -5.88
C PHE A 279 22.95 5.52 -5.61
N GLY A 280 22.52 5.59 -4.35
CA GLY A 280 21.56 6.58 -3.90
C GLY A 280 22.18 7.57 -2.93
N PHE A 281 21.92 8.85 -3.12
CA PHE A 281 22.31 9.92 -2.22
C PHE A 281 21.11 10.77 -1.86
N ARG A 282 21.16 11.34 -0.67
CA ARG A 282 20.14 12.28 -0.18
C ARG A 282 20.85 13.57 0.22
N ILE A 283 20.31 14.68 -0.25
CA ILE A 283 20.77 16.03 0.08
C ILE A 283 19.61 16.71 0.80
N ILE A 284 19.86 17.14 2.04
CA ILE A 284 18.89 17.87 2.88
C ILE A 284 19.38 19.29 3.02
N VAL A 285 18.48 20.25 2.73
CA VAL A 285 18.74 21.69 2.76
C VAL A 285 17.67 22.42 3.58
N ASP A 286 17.86 23.70 3.83
CA ASP A 286 16.98 24.53 4.66
C ASP A 286 15.61 24.81 4.03
N LYS A 287 15.54 25.20 2.76
CA LYS A 287 14.31 25.68 2.10
C LYS A 287 14.19 25.24 0.65
N VAL A 288 12.97 25.43 0.09
CA VAL A 288 12.60 24.99 -1.26
C VAL A 288 13.49 25.60 -2.35
N ASP A 289 13.76 26.89 -2.28
CA ASP A 289 14.64 27.58 -3.23
C ASP A 289 16.03 26.93 -3.26
N THR A 290 16.58 26.64 -2.09
CA THR A 290 17.87 25.95 -1.96
C THR A 290 17.85 24.55 -2.59
N CYS A 291 16.71 23.85 -2.60
CA CYS A 291 16.59 22.56 -3.30
C CYS A 291 16.88 22.69 -4.80
N TYR A 292 16.34 23.72 -5.45
CA TYR A 292 16.54 23.94 -6.90
C TYR A 292 17.95 24.48 -7.20
N ARG A 293 18.54 25.30 -6.32
CA ARG A 293 19.93 25.70 -6.40
C ARG A 293 20.87 24.51 -6.28
N ALA A 294 20.64 23.65 -5.29
CA ALA A 294 21.40 22.40 -5.11
C ALA A 294 21.27 21.45 -6.33
N LEU A 295 20.10 21.38 -6.96
CA LEU A 295 19.91 20.62 -8.21
C LEU A 295 20.84 21.15 -9.32
N GLY A 296 20.96 22.47 -9.47
CA GLY A 296 21.84 23.11 -10.45
C GLY A 296 23.31 22.73 -10.21
N VAL A 297 23.77 22.77 -8.96
CA VAL A 297 25.13 22.35 -8.56
C VAL A 297 25.38 20.88 -8.90
N VAL A 298 24.45 20.01 -8.52
CA VAL A 298 24.54 18.56 -8.76
C VAL A 298 24.57 18.23 -10.26
N HIS A 299 23.78 18.94 -11.08
CA HIS A 299 23.75 18.77 -12.55
C HIS A 299 25.00 19.35 -13.25
N SER A 300 25.64 20.33 -12.63
CA SER A 300 26.93 20.86 -13.11
C SER A 300 28.07 19.88 -12.82
N LEU A 301 28.05 19.23 -11.64
CA LEU A 301 29.05 18.25 -11.24
C LEU A 301 28.92 16.92 -12.03
N HIS A 302 27.71 16.46 -12.22
CA HIS A 302 27.39 15.21 -12.91
C HIS A 302 26.26 15.42 -13.91
N LYS A 303 26.44 14.98 -15.16
CA LYS A 303 25.42 15.15 -16.20
C LYS A 303 24.16 14.31 -15.94
N PRO A 304 22.95 14.91 -16.02
CA PRO A 304 21.71 14.18 -15.80
C PRO A 304 21.40 13.20 -16.94
N MET A 305 20.87 12.04 -16.57
CA MET A 305 20.36 11.06 -17.52
C MET A 305 19.00 11.52 -18.08
N PRO A 306 18.81 11.58 -19.42
CA PRO A 306 17.55 12.03 -20.03
C PRO A 306 16.35 11.22 -19.54
N GLY A 307 15.22 11.91 -19.26
CA GLY A 307 13.98 11.29 -18.81
C GLY A 307 14.02 10.69 -17.39
N ARG A 308 15.08 10.95 -16.61
CA ARG A 308 15.24 10.42 -15.24
C ARG A 308 15.08 11.47 -14.16
N PHE A 309 14.73 12.69 -14.50
CA PHE A 309 14.38 13.75 -13.57
C PHE A 309 12.89 13.68 -13.19
N LYS A 310 12.59 13.90 -11.90
CA LYS A 310 11.21 13.98 -11.39
C LYS A 310 11.14 15.04 -10.32
N ASP A 311 10.24 15.98 -10.49
CA ASP A 311 9.95 17.01 -9.52
C ASP A 311 8.70 16.64 -8.70
N TYR A 312 8.94 16.15 -7.49
CA TYR A 312 7.88 15.87 -6.52
C TYR A 312 7.69 17.03 -5.53
N ILE A 313 8.44 18.15 -5.66
CA ILE A 313 8.17 19.37 -4.90
C ILE A 313 7.01 20.10 -5.56
N ALA A 314 7.10 20.35 -6.87
CA ALA A 314 6.03 20.99 -7.64
C ALA A 314 4.77 20.10 -7.73
N ILE A 315 4.94 18.78 -7.88
CA ILE A 315 3.84 17.81 -7.98
C ILE A 315 4.00 16.73 -6.89
N PRO A 316 3.58 17.00 -5.64
CA PRO A 316 3.73 16.07 -4.53
C PRO A 316 3.01 14.75 -4.77
N ARG A 317 3.56 13.65 -4.23
CA ARG A 317 2.86 12.36 -4.25
C ARG A 317 1.62 12.41 -3.35
N ILE A 318 0.75 11.41 -3.50
CA ILE A 318 -0.53 11.31 -2.79
C ILE A 318 -0.36 11.27 -1.28
N ASN A 319 0.70 10.60 -0.81
CA ASN A 319 1.06 10.50 0.60
C ASN A 319 1.80 11.75 1.13
N GLY A 320 1.81 12.85 0.38
CA GLY A 320 2.48 14.08 0.78
C GLY A 320 3.99 14.09 0.54
N TYR A 321 4.59 13.03 0.01
CA TYR A 321 6.01 12.97 -0.27
C TYR A 321 6.44 14.04 -1.28
N GLN A 322 7.45 14.83 -0.92
CA GLN A 322 8.08 15.86 -1.74
C GLN A 322 9.59 15.65 -1.80
N SER A 323 10.18 15.78 -2.96
CA SER A 323 11.63 15.74 -3.21
C SER A 323 11.92 15.97 -4.68
N LEU A 324 13.05 16.52 -5.05
CA LEU A 324 13.59 16.43 -6.40
C LEU A 324 14.32 15.08 -6.53
N HIS A 325 14.07 14.36 -7.61
CA HIS A 325 14.78 13.13 -7.93
C HIS A 325 15.49 13.28 -9.26
N THR A 326 16.77 13.03 -9.29
CA THR A 326 17.56 13.02 -10.51
C THR A 326 18.47 11.79 -10.54
N THR A 327 18.67 11.22 -11.73
CA THR A 327 19.66 10.18 -11.95
C THR A 327 20.74 10.75 -12.87
N LEU A 328 22.00 10.57 -12.49
CA LEU A 328 23.16 11.21 -13.10
C LEU A 328 24.14 10.15 -13.60
N PHE A 329 24.97 10.51 -14.55
CA PHE A 329 26.16 9.75 -14.90
C PHE A 329 27.27 10.08 -13.90
N GLY A 330 27.58 9.13 -13.03
CA GLY A 330 28.72 9.20 -12.12
C GLY A 330 30.04 8.80 -12.79
N PRO A 331 31.14 8.71 -12.03
CA PRO A 331 32.39 8.15 -12.50
C PRO A 331 32.19 6.75 -13.09
N ASP A 332 32.98 6.40 -14.11
CA ASP A 332 32.89 5.14 -14.84
C ASP A 332 31.49 4.86 -15.43
N SER A 333 30.73 5.93 -15.74
CA SER A 333 29.35 5.86 -16.26
C SER A 333 28.36 5.16 -15.32
N MET A 334 28.70 4.97 -14.05
CA MET A 334 27.80 4.38 -13.06
C MET A 334 26.62 5.31 -12.73
N PRO A 335 25.37 4.82 -12.74
CA PRO A 335 24.23 5.67 -12.44
C PRO A 335 24.15 6.03 -10.95
N ILE A 336 24.06 7.33 -10.66
CA ILE A 336 23.89 7.91 -9.33
C ILE A 336 22.47 8.49 -9.23
N GLU A 337 21.69 8.04 -8.26
CA GLU A 337 20.38 8.62 -7.93
C GLU A 337 20.54 9.63 -6.78
N VAL A 338 20.15 10.88 -7.02
CA VAL A 338 20.19 11.93 -6.00
C VAL A 338 18.77 12.38 -5.68
N GLN A 339 18.47 12.49 -4.38
CA GLN A 339 17.22 13.01 -3.85
C GLN A 339 17.52 14.29 -3.07
N ILE A 340 16.86 15.41 -3.43
CA ILE A 340 17.07 16.71 -2.80
C ILE A 340 15.75 17.14 -2.17
N ARG A 341 15.77 17.55 -0.90
CA ARG A 341 14.58 17.95 -0.15
C ARG A 341 14.94 18.82 1.06
N THR A 342 13.97 19.53 1.61
CA THR A 342 14.17 20.27 2.86
C THR A 342 14.09 19.34 4.08
N GLU A 343 14.47 19.86 5.26
CA GLU A 343 14.33 19.10 6.53
C GLU A 343 12.88 18.73 6.82
N ASP A 344 11.93 19.63 6.55
CA ASP A 344 10.49 19.36 6.74
C ASP A 344 9.99 18.28 5.78
N MET A 345 10.42 18.35 4.50
CA MET A 345 10.10 17.30 3.53
C MET A 345 10.74 15.97 3.90
N ASP A 346 11.92 15.96 4.52
CA ASP A 346 12.58 14.75 5.01
C ASP A 346 11.78 14.12 6.15
N ARG A 347 11.34 14.93 7.14
CA ARG A 347 10.45 14.48 8.22
C ARG A 347 9.16 13.86 7.67
N VAL A 348 8.46 14.58 6.79
CA VAL A 348 7.23 14.07 6.16
C VAL A 348 7.49 12.80 5.34
N ALA A 349 8.63 12.71 4.66
CA ALA A 349 8.98 11.55 3.85
C ALA A 349 9.28 10.30 4.69
N GLU A 350 9.79 10.43 5.92
CA GLU A 350 10.09 9.30 6.82
C GLU A 350 8.92 8.94 7.73
N SER A 351 8.26 9.93 8.33
CA SER A 351 7.22 9.74 9.35
C SER A 351 5.79 9.91 8.81
N GLY A 352 5.62 10.47 7.60
CA GLY A 352 4.31 10.64 6.98
C GLY A 352 3.35 11.48 7.81
N ILE A 353 2.15 10.95 8.04
CA ILE A 353 1.13 11.61 8.86
C ILE A 353 1.58 11.83 10.31
N ALA A 354 2.47 11.00 10.84
CA ALA A 354 2.99 11.14 12.20
C ALA A 354 3.87 12.38 12.37
N ALA A 355 4.54 12.89 11.33
CA ALA A 355 5.38 14.07 11.37
C ALA A 355 4.65 15.33 11.86
N HIS A 356 3.34 15.37 11.73
CA HIS A 356 2.51 16.53 12.08
C HIS A 356 1.82 16.44 13.44
N TRP A 357 1.96 15.31 14.15
CA TRP A 357 1.42 15.18 15.50
C TRP A 357 2.11 16.11 16.50
N GLN A 358 3.37 16.43 16.26
CA GLN A 358 4.16 17.38 17.07
C GLN A 358 3.61 18.82 17.05
N TYR A 359 3.04 19.28 15.92
CA TYR A 359 2.52 20.64 15.79
C TYR A 359 1.18 20.88 16.49
N LYS A 360 0.43 19.82 16.87
CA LYS A 360 -0.84 19.98 17.59
C LYS A 360 -0.69 20.46 19.04
N LEU A 361 0.54 20.49 19.59
CA LEU A 361 0.80 21.05 20.91
C LEU A 361 0.93 22.59 20.89
N GLY A 362 0.83 23.24 19.74
CA GLY A 362 1.12 24.66 19.69
C GLY A 362 0.61 25.51 18.55
N GLU A 363 -0.33 25.16 17.69
CA GLU A 363 -1.07 26.14 16.85
C GLU A 363 -1.94 25.49 15.76
N SER A 364 -3.07 26.16 15.46
CA SER A 364 -4.15 25.79 14.56
C SER A 364 -3.77 25.81 13.07
N GLY A 365 -3.17 24.74 12.55
CA GLY A 365 -2.92 24.59 11.11
C GLY A 365 -3.10 23.15 10.66
N GLN A 366 -4.17 22.84 9.88
CA GLN A 366 -4.33 21.54 9.25
C GLN A 366 -3.26 21.38 8.16
N SER A 367 -2.27 20.52 8.39
CA SER A 367 -1.24 20.26 7.40
C SER A 367 -1.77 19.44 6.22
N ALA A 368 -1.22 19.68 5.02
CA ALA A 368 -1.63 19.02 3.78
C ALA A 368 -1.61 17.47 3.81
N PRO A 369 -0.65 16.76 4.46
CA PRO A 369 -0.69 15.31 4.60
C PRO A 369 -1.85 14.81 5.47
N HIS A 370 -2.19 15.51 6.54
CA HIS A 370 -3.27 15.13 7.44
C HIS A 370 -4.64 15.29 6.76
N THR A 371 -4.84 16.40 6.03
CA THR A 371 -6.04 16.63 5.24
C THR A 371 -6.22 15.54 4.18
N ARG A 372 -5.16 15.17 3.46
CA ARG A 372 -5.20 14.11 2.44
C ARG A 372 -5.49 12.72 3.00
N ALA A 373 -4.96 12.41 4.18
CA ALA A 373 -5.27 11.13 4.84
C ALA A 373 -6.73 11.08 5.30
N ARG A 374 -7.25 12.19 5.84
CA ARG A 374 -8.64 12.33 6.26
C ARG A 374 -9.59 12.25 5.05
N GLU A 375 -9.31 12.95 3.95
CA GLU A 375 -10.06 12.83 2.70
C GLU A 375 -10.08 11.40 2.17
N TRP A 376 -8.96 10.70 2.24
CA TRP A 376 -8.89 9.30 1.84
C TRP A 376 -9.76 8.41 2.72
N LEU A 377 -9.73 8.60 4.04
CA LEU A 377 -10.56 7.84 4.98
C LEU A 377 -12.06 8.13 4.76
N THR A 378 -12.43 9.39 4.51
CA THR A 378 -13.81 9.77 4.18
C THR A 378 -14.28 9.09 2.89
N ASN A 379 -13.45 9.10 1.84
CA ASN A 379 -13.76 8.40 0.59
C ASN A 379 -13.93 6.88 0.81
N LEU A 380 -13.12 6.25 1.68
CA LEU A 380 -13.28 4.85 2.03
C LEU A 380 -14.60 4.56 2.77
N LYS A 381 -15.04 5.48 3.63
CA LYS A 381 -16.33 5.38 4.31
C LYS A 381 -17.50 5.45 3.32
N GLU A 382 -17.45 6.40 2.38
CA GLU A 382 -18.46 6.52 1.31
C GLU A 382 -18.55 5.28 0.41
N MET A 383 -17.40 4.63 0.14
CA MET A 383 -17.38 3.37 -0.65
C MET A 383 -18.05 2.21 0.08
N GLN A 384 -18.13 2.26 1.41
CA GLN A 384 -18.70 1.21 2.22
C GLN A 384 -20.22 1.11 2.10
N ASP A 385 -20.92 2.25 1.94
CA ASP A 385 -22.38 2.33 2.04
C ASP A 385 -23.12 1.63 0.86
N GLY A 386 -22.41 1.11 -0.14
CA GLY A 386 -23.00 0.52 -1.34
C GLY A 386 -22.40 -0.81 -1.82
N ALA A 387 -21.36 -1.36 -1.19
CA ALA A 387 -20.64 -2.53 -1.69
C ALA A 387 -20.70 -3.73 -0.72
N ASN A 388 -20.70 -4.97 -1.28
CA ASN A 388 -20.45 -6.15 -0.47
C ASN A 388 -18.98 -6.19 0.00
N SER A 389 -18.65 -7.07 0.97
CA SER A 389 -17.32 -7.07 1.60
C SER A 389 -16.18 -7.40 0.64
N GLU A 390 -16.39 -8.24 -0.38
CA GLU A 390 -15.38 -8.60 -1.38
C GLU A 390 -15.12 -7.45 -2.36
N GLU A 391 -16.17 -6.81 -2.85
CA GLU A 391 -16.06 -5.66 -3.76
C GLU A 391 -15.44 -4.45 -3.08
N PHE A 392 -15.75 -4.25 -1.80
CA PHE A 392 -15.09 -3.23 -0.99
C PHE A 392 -13.59 -3.49 -0.89
N LEU A 393 -13.18 -4.74 -0.57
CA LEU A 393 -11.77 -5.13 -0.49
C LEU A 393 -11.04 -4.90 -1.82
N GLU A 394 -11.63 -5.30 -2.95
CA GLU A 394 -11.05 -5.08 -4.28
C GLU A 394 -10.91 -3.59 -4.60
N SER A 395 -11.92 -2.78 -4.29
CA SER A 395 -11.90 -1.34 -4.50
C SER A 395 -10.79 -0.67 -3.67
N VAL A 396 -10.63 -1.08 -2.42
CA VAL A 396 -9.57 -0.55 -1.56
C VAL A 396 -8.19 -1.03 -1.98
N LYS A 397 -8.03 -2.29 -2.42
CA LYS A 397 -6.76 -2.77 -2.98
C LYS A 397 -6.33 -1.91 -4.18
N VAL A 398 -7.25 -1.58 -5.08
CA VAL A 398 -6.97 -0.68 -6.22
C VAL A 398 -6.52 0.70 -5.75
N ASP A 399 -7.12 1.24 -4.69
CA ASP A 399 -6.78 2.57 -4.15
C ASP A 399 -5.47 2.56 -3.32
N LEU A 400 -5.12 1.43 -2.70
CA LEU A 400 -3.87 1.25 -1.96
C LEU A 400 -2.63 1.13 -2.85
N PHE A 401 -2.77 0.73 -4.13
CA PHE A 401 -1.67 0.60 -5.08
C PHE A 401 -1.69 1.73 -6.12
N PRO A 402 -1.31 2.96 -5.76
CA PRO A 402 -1.42 4.11 -6.63
C PRO A 402 -0.20 4.26 -7.54
N ASP A 403 -0.21 3.60 -8.68
CA ASP A 403 0.39 4.21 -9.87
C ASP A 403 -0.66 5.20 -10.41
N LYS A 404 -0.45 6.51 -10.31
CA LYS A 404 -1.41 7.51 -10.79
C LYS A 404 -1.00 8.10 -12.12
N VAL A 405 -2.00 8.44 -12.92
CA VAL A 405 -1.87 9.31 -14.09
C VAL A 405 -2.29 10.73 -13.72
N TYR A 406 -1.55 11.70 -14.21
CA TYR A 406 -1.82 13.13 -14.09
C TYR A 406 -2.31 13.63 -15.44
N VAL A 407 -3.54 14.15 -15.45
CA VAL A 407 -4.20 14.62 -16.65
C VAL A 407 -4.73 16.03 -16.45
N PHE A 408 -4.93 16.77 -17.53
CA PHE A 408 -5.35 18.15 -17.46
C PHE A 408 -6.81 18.31 -17.87
N THR A 409 -7.52 19.22 -17.20
CA THR A 409 -8.78 19.76 -17.69
C THR A 409 -8.50 20.77 -18.81
N PRO A 410 -9.48 21.11 -19.67
CA PRO A 410 -9.31 22.17 -20.67
C PRO A 410 -8.96 23.54 -20.08
N LYS A 411 -9.23 23.74 -18.78
CA LYS A 411 -8.88 24.96 -18.03
C LYS A 411 -7.45 24.93 -17.47
N GLY A 412 -6.69 23.84 -17.69
CA GLY A 412 -5.33 23.67 -17.16
C GLY A 412 -5.24 23.12 -15.74
N GLU A 413 -6.36 22.76 -15.11
CA GLU A 413 -6.33 22.13 -13.80
C GLU A 413 -5.79 20.69 -13.88
N ILE A 414 -4.98 20.29 -12.92
CA ILE A 414 -4.38 18.93 -12.88
C ILE A 414 -5.28 18.01 -12.05
N LEU A 415 -5.79 16.97 -12.68
CA LEU A 415 -6.48 15.88 -11.99
C LEU A 415 -5.58 14.65 -11.85
N ARG A 416 -5.67 14.01 -10.68
CA ARG A 416 -4.90 12.81 -10.32
C ARG A 416 -5.82 11.61 -10.31
N LEU A 417 -5.56 10.63 -11.18
CA LEU A 417 -6.39 9.44 -11.30
C LEU A 417 -5.56 8.17 -11.10
N PRO A 418 -6.14 7.04 -10.66
CA PRO A 418 -5.45 5.76 -10.63
C PRO A 418 -4.92 5.38 -12.01
N ARG A 419 -3.80 4.66 -12.08
CA ARG A 419 -3.30 4.14 -13.36
C ARG A 419 -4.31 3.16 -13.96
N GLY A 420 -4.52 3.25 -15.26
CA GLY A 420 -5.56 2.50 -15.96
C GLY A 420 -6.92 3.19 -15.96
N SER A 421 -7.06 4.36 -15.32
CA SER A 421 -8.28 5.18 -15.41
C SER A 421 -8.60 5.54 -16.84
N THR A 422 -9.90 5.62 -17.11
CA THR A 422 -10.49 5.90 -18.40
C THR A 422 -11.11 7.31 -18.44
N CYS A 423 -11.62 7.71 -19.60
CA CYS A 423 -12.34 8.98 -19.73
C CYS A 423 -13.57 9.05 -18.80
N VAL A 424 -14.20 7.92 -18.48
CA VAL A 424 -15.32 7.86 -17.52
C VAL A 424 -14.82 8.17 -16.11
N ASP A 425 -13.69 7.59 -15.69
CA ASP A 425 -13.08 7.91 -14.40
C ASP A 425 -12.78 9.40 -14.24
N PHE A 426 -12.27 10.01 -15.32
CA PHE A 426 -12.02 11.46 -15.35
C PHE A 426 -13.32 12.26 -15.20
N ALA A 427 -14.40 11.88 -15.91
CA ALA A 427 -15.69 12.56 -15.83
C ALA A 427 -16.24 12.57 -14.39
N TYR A 428 -16.20 11.43 -13.69
CA TYR A 428 -16.59 11.33 -12.28
C TYR A 428 -15.62 12.01 -11.32
N ALA A 429 -14.34 12.10 -11.67
CA ALA A 429 -13.38 12.84 -10.86
C ALA A 429 -13.66 14.35 -10.88
N VAL A 430 -14.05 14.89 -12.03
CA VAL A 430 -14.47 16.30 -12.16
C VAL A 430 -15.72 16.55 -11.33
N HIS A 431 -16.81 15.86 -11.60
CA HIS A 431 -18.06 15.97 -10.86
C HIS A 431 -18.99 14.80 -11.19
N THR A 432 -19.75 14.29 -10.19
CA THR A 432 -20.70 13.19 -10.39
C THR A 432 -21.70 13.48 -11.52
N GLY A 433 -22.27 14.69 -11.56
CA GLY A 433 -23.20 15.07 -12.62
C GLY A 433 -22.59 15.20 -14.02
N VAL A 434 -21.26 15.37 -14.14
CA VAL A 434 -20.54 15.28 -15.42
C VAL A 434 -20.39 13.81 -15.82
N GLY A 435 -20.04 12.96 -14.87
CA GLY A 435 -19.96 11.51 -15.06
C GLY A 435 -21.28 10.91 -15.50
N ASP A 436 -22.37 11.24 -14.80
CA ASP A 436 -23.71 10.71 -15.09
C ASP A 436 -24.21 11.08 -16.50
N ARG A 437 -23.82 12.26 -17.01
CA ARG A 437 -24.26 12.76 -18.33
C ARG A 437 -23.21 12.60 -19.42
N CYS A 438 -22.11 11.90 -19.16
CA CYS A 438 -21.02 11.70 -20.10
C CYS A 438 -21.49 10.86 -21.29
N VAL A 439 -21.32 11.39 -22.51
CA VAL A 439 -21.68 10.67 -23.75
C VAL A 439 -20.46 10.46 -24.67
N ALA A 440 -19.46 11.34 -24.62
CA ALA A 440 -18.24 11.23 -25.39
C ALA A 440 -17.08 11.94 -24.67
N ALA A 441 -15.84 11.67 -25.11
CA ALA A 441 -14.67 12.35 -24.60
C ALA A 441 -13.67 12.68 -25.72
N LYS A 442 -12.92 13.77 -25.53
CA LYS A 442 -11.77 14.11 -26.36
C LYS A 442 -10.50 14.07 -25.53
N ILE A 443 -9.45 13.46 -26.07
CA ILE A 443 -8.09 13.53 -25.55
C ILE A 443 -7.25 14.35 -26.52
N ASN A 444 -6.60 15.41 -26.04
CA ASN A 444 -5.81 16.33 -26.86
C ASN A 444 -6.58 16.81 -28.11
N ARG A 445 -7.85 17.19 -27.92
CA ARG A 445 -8.80 17.66 -28.94
C ARG A 445 -9.27 16.59 -29.96
N ARG A 446 -8.88 15.31 -29.81
CA ARG A 446 -9.34 14.20 -30.66
C ARG A 446 -10.41 13.39 -29.97
N LEU A 447 -11.48 13.07 -30.66
CA LEU A 447 -12.57 12.22 -30.12
C LEU A 447 -12.03 10.80 -29.89
N VAL A 448 -12.33 10.25 -28.71
CA VAL A 448 -11.87 8.90 -28.31
C VAL A 448 -13.00 8.11 -27.66
N PRO A 449 -12.96 6.77 -27.71
CA PRO A 449 -13.88 5.92 -26.95
C PRO A 449 -13.78 6.20 -25.44
N LEU A 450 -14.89 6.16 -24.71
CA LEU A 450 -14.93 6.41 -23.27
C LEU A 450 -14.07 5.44 -22.44
N ARG A 451 -13.84 4.21 -22.94
CA ARG A 451 -12.96 3.18 -22.34
C ARG A 451 -11.46 3.44 -22.55
N THR A 452 -11.08 4.48 -23.30
CA THR A 452 -9.67 4.79 -23.56
C THR A 452 -8.95 5.08 -22.24
N GLN A 453 -7.85 4.37 -21.99
CA GLN A 453 -7.01 4.57 -20.82
C GLN A 453 -6.20 5.85 -20.95
N LEU A 454 -6.17 6.63 -19.88
CA LEU A 454 -5.52 7.93 -19.80
C LEU A 454 -4.02 7.79 -19.54
N ARG A 455 -3.22 8.70 -20.12
CA ARG A 455 -1.77 8.79 -19.94
C ARG A 455 -1.38 10.12 -19.32
N ASN A 456 -0.21 10.16 -18.70
CA ASN A 456 0.31 11.41 -18.12
C ASN A 456 0.45 12.51 -19.17
N GLY A 457 0.01 13.72 -18.80
CA GLY A 457 0.15 14.91 -19.64
C GLY A 457 -0.96 15.12 -20.67
N GLU A 458 -1.94 14.21 -20.75
CA GLU A 458 -3.09 14.36 -21.65
C GLU A 458 -4.10 15.39 -21.15
N THR A 459 -4.67 16.18 -22.05
CA THR A 459 -5.78 17.10 -21.78
C THR A 459 -7.09 16.44 -22.17
N ILE A 460 -8.02 16.29 -21.21
CA ILE A 460 -9.29 15.58 -21.39
C ILE A 460 -10.47 16.55 -21.34
N GLU A 461 -11.31 16.48 -22.36
CA GLU A 461 -12.57 17.20 -22.45
C GLU A 461 -13.72 16.18 -22.47
N ILE A 462 -14.69 16.33 -21.56
CA ILE A 462 -15.88 15.48 -21.49
C ILE A 462 -17.04 16.17 -22.17
N ILE A 463 -17.72 15.44 -23.05
CA ILE A 463 -18.93 15.89 -23.72
C ILE A 463 -20.12 15.27 -22.98
N THR A 464 -21.04 16.13 -22.55
CA THR A 464 -22.23 15.73 -21.79
C THR A 464 -23.50 16.01 -22.59
N ALA A 465 -24.54 15.20 -22.37
CA ALA A 465 -25.89 15.42 -22.93
C ALA A 465 -26.93 15.50 -21.82
N LYS A 466 -27.99 16.31 -22.00
CA LYS A 466 -29.07 16.47 -21.00
C LYS A 466 -29.80 15.16 -20.66
N GLY A 467 -29.88 14.24 -21.60
CA GLY A 467 -30.49 12.91 -21.43
C GLY A 467 -29.48 11.77 -21.20
N GLY A 468 -28.19 12.08 -21.06
CA GLY A 468 -27.16 11.08 -20.82
C GLY A 468 -27.41 10.34 -19.50
N LYS A 469 -27.22 9.02 -19.53
CA LYS A 469 -27.29 8.14 -18.36
C LYS A 469 -26.05 7.24 -18.33
N PRO A 470 -25.55 6.88 -17.16
CA PRO A 470 -24.44 5.93 -17.03
C PRO A 470 -24.78 4.60 -17.66
N ASN A 471 -23.86 4.06 -18.44
CA ASN A 471 -23.98 2.72 -18.97
C ASN A 471 -23.50 1.73 -17.91
N PRO A 472 -24.28 0.72 -17.53
CA PRO A 472 -23.87 -0.29 -16.56
C PRO A 472 -22.54 -1.00 -16.92
N SER A 473 -22.25 -1.19 -18.21
CA SER A 473 -21.00 -1.80 -18.66
C SER A 473 -19.75 -0.99 -18.27
N TRP A 474 -19.89 0.29 -17.89
CA TRP A 474 -18.78 1.12 -17.45
C TRP A 474 -18.15 0.60 -16.15
N VAL A 475 -18.91 -0.03 -15.28
CA VAL A 475 -18.42 -0.65 -14.04
C VAL A 475 -17.29 -1.66 -14.31
N ASN A 476 -17.28 -2.30 -15.50
CA ASN A 476 -16.31 -3.33 -15.85
C ASN A 476 -14.92 -2.76 -16.22
N PHE A 477 -14.84 -1.51 -16.66
CA PHE A 477 -13.57 -0.95 -17.12
C PHE A 477 -13.12 0.31 -16.36
N VAL A 478 -13.96 0.90 -15.51
CA VAL A 478 -13.53 2.02 -14.67
C VAL A 478 -12.56 1.55 -13.58
N ALA A 479 -11.48 2.30 -13.41
CA ALA A 479 -10.43 1.98 -12.46
C ALA A 479 -10.66 2.65 -11.09
N SER A 480 -11.30 3.84 -11.05
CA SER A 480 -11.49 4.58 -9.81
C SER A 480 -12.71 4.07 -9.03
N ALA A 481 -12.53 3.95 -7.71
CA ALA A 481 -13.62 3.57 -6.82
C ALA A 481 -14.75 4.60 -6.82
N LYS A 482 -14.42 5.90 -6.92
CA LYS A 482 -15.42 7.00 -7.01
C LYS A 482 -16.36 6.80 -8.19
N ALA A 483 -15.83 6.53 -9.41
CA ALA A 483 -16.65 6.30 -10.58
C ALA A 483 -17.53 5.05 -10.40
N ARG A 484 -16.96 3.96 -9.92
CA ARG A 484 -17.66 2.69 -9.71
C ARG A 484 -18.83 2.85 -8.74
N THR A 485 -18.61 3.49 -7.60
CA THR A 485 -19.65 3.74 -6.59
C THR A 485 -20.74 4.68 -7.12
N ALA A 486 -20.37 5.76 -7.80
CA ALA A 486 -21.33 6.70 -8.36
C ALA A 486 -22.22 6.04 -9.44
N ILE A 487 -21.64 5.24 -10.33
CA ILE A 487 -22.37 4.49 -11.35
C ILE A 487 -23.35 3.52 -10.69
N ARG A 488 -22.91 2.73 -9.70
CA ARG A 488 -23.79 1.78 -8.97
C ARG A 488 -24.93 2.51 -8.26
N HIS A 489 -24.63 3.62 -7.59
CA HIS A 489 -25.66 4.42 -6.90
C HIS A 489 -26.73 4.94 -7.87
N PHE A 490 -26.29 5.42 -9.05
CA PHE A 490 -27.23 5.86 -10.09
C PHE A 490 -28.12 4.69 -10.56
N LEU A 491 -27.52 3.54 -10.85
CA LEU A 491 -28.23 2.34 -11.34
C LEU A 491 -29.22 1.80 -10.31
N LYS A 492 -28.87 1.82 -9.02
CA LYS A 492 -29.75 1.39 -7.92
C LYS A 492 -31.03 2.23 -7.80
N LYS A 493 -31.01 3.50 -8.25
CA LYS A 493 -32.18 4.37 -8.31
C LYS A 493 -33.11 4.11 -9.50
N MET A 494 -32.71 3.25 -10.43
CA MET A 494 -33.54 2.90 -11.58
C MET A 494 -34.73 2.02 -11.16
N GLN A 495 -35.85 2.14 -11.91
CA GLN A 495 -36.99 1.26 -11.70
C GLN A 495 -36.62 -0.19 -12.03
N GLN A 496 -37.18 -1.15 -11.28
CA GLN A 496 -36.84 -2.58 -11.38
C GLN A 496 -36.96 -3.15 -12.79
N ASN A 497 -38.01 -2.74 -13.54
CA ASN A 497 -38.21 -3.21 -14.92
C ASN A 497 -37.12 -2.73 -15.90
N GLU A 498 -36.60 -1.52 -15.72
CA GLU A 498 -35.48 -0.99 -16.52
C GLU A 498 -34.19 -1.74 -16.16
N ALA A 499 -33.99 -2.09 -14.88
CA ALA A 499 -32.82 -2.84 -14.41
C ALA A 499 -32.78 -4.26 -14.99
N ILE A 500 -33.90 -4.99 -15.06
CA ILE A 500 -34.00 -6.31 -15.68
C ILE A 500 -33.59 -6.26 -17.16
N GLY A 501 -34.15 -5.29 -17.90
CA GLY A 501 -33.83 -5.12 -19.32
C GLY A 501 -32.36 -4.78 -19.59
N LEU A 502 -31.75 -4.01 -18.71
CA LEU A 502 -30.33 -3.66 -18.75
C LEU A 502 -29.44 -4.83 -18.39
N GLY A 503 -29.72 -5.54 -17.31
CA GLY A 503 -28.94 -6.70 -16.87
C GLY A 503 -28.92 -7.82 -17.90
N LYS A 504 -30.05 -8.06 -18.58
CA LYS A 504 -30.12 -9.03 -19.68
C LYS A 504 -29.20 -8.63 -20.84
N ARG A 505 -29.19 -7.35 -21.23
CA ARG A 505 -28.28 -6.84 -22.29
C ARG A 505 -26.82 -6.94 -21.88
N MET A 506 -26.48 -6.63 -20.62
CA MET A 506 -25.11 -6.74 -20.11
C MET A 506 -24.60 -8.17 -20.15
N LEU A 507 -25.40 -9.14 -19.70
CA LEU A 507 -25.05 -10.55 -19.77
C LEU A 507 -24.84 -11.00 -21.22
N GLU A 508 -25.72 -10.57 -22.12
CA GLU A 508 -25.60 -10.90 -23.54
C GLU A 508 -24.33 -10.35 -24.17
N ILE A 509 -23.92 -9.12 -23.81
CA ILE A 509 -22.65 -8.53 -24.28
C ILE A 509 -21.47 -9.34 -23.73
N SER A 510 -21.47 -9.68 -22.44
CA SER A 510 -20.38 -10.46 -21.83
C SER A 510 -20.28 -11.89 -22.38
N LEU A 511 -21.40 -12.51 -22.75
CA LEU A 511 -21.42 -13.83 -23.39
C LEU A 511 -20.88 -13.80 -24.84
N ARG A 512 -21.03 -12.67 -25.55
CA ARG A 512 -20.48 -12.52 -26.92
C ARG A 512 -18.96 -12.63 -26.96
N ASP A 513 -18.28 -12.19 -25.93
CA ASP A 513 -16.81 -12.31 -25.80
C ASP A 513 -16.36 -13.79 -25.84
N TYR A 514 -17.28 -14.69 -25.47
CA TYR A 514 -17.09 -16.16 -25.53
C TYR A 514 -17.84 -16.81 -26.71
N LYS A 515 -18.30 -16.03 -27.70
CA LYS A 515 -19.11 -16.50 -28.85
C LYS A 515 -20.42 -17.22 -28.47
N LEU A 516 -20.92 -16.94 -27.26
CA LEU A 516 -22.17 -17.43 -26.71
C LEU A 516 -23.26 -16.37 -26.74
N THR A 517 -24.53 -16.84 -26.67
CA THR A 517 -25.71 -15.99 -26.50
C THR A 517 -26.57 -16.57 -25.39
N ILE A 518 -27.44 -15.74 -24.76
CA ILE A 518 -28.37 -16.17 -23.72
C ILE A 518 -29.23 -17.37 -24.19
N ARG A 519 -29.59 -17.40 -25.49
CA ARG A 519 -30.36 -18.53 -26.08
C ARG A 519 -29.56 -19.82 -26.14
N LYS A 520 -28.26 -19.75 -26.45
CA LYS A 520 -27.38 -20.95 -26.48
C LYS A 520 -27.05 -21.48 -25.10
N VAL A 521 -26.90 -20.61 -24.10
CA VAL A 521 -26.72 -21.01 -22.70
C VAL A 521 -27.96 -21.70 -22.14
N GLY A 522 -29.13 -21.24 -22.55
CA GLY A 522 -30.43 -21.81 -22.12
C GLY A 522 -30.89 -21.28 -20.75
N ASN A 523 -32.22 -21.06 -20.64
CA ASN A 523 -32.82 -20.54 -19.40
C ASN A 523 -32.63 -21.46 -18.18
N SER A 524 -32.55 -22.78 -18.42
CA SER A 524 -32.35 -23.76 -17.34
C SER A 524 -31.02 -23.58 -16.62
N LYS A 525 -29.92 -23.33 -17.38
CA LYS A 525 -28.58 -23.11 -16.82
C LYS A 525 -28.49 -21.77 -16.07
N ILE A 526 -29.15 -20.74 -16.59
CA ILE A 526 -29.23 -19.42 -15.92
C ILE A 526 -30.07 -19.54 -14.63
N LYS A 527 -31.13 -20.34 -14.62
CA LYS A 527 -31.96 -20.58 -13.44
C LYS A 527 -31.17 -21.32 -12.35
N LEU A 528 -30.45 -22.38 -12.73
CA LEU A 528 -29.57 -23.12 -11.81
C LEU A 528 -28.52 -22.21 -11.19
N LEU A 529 -27.84 -21.38 -11.99
CA LEU A 529 -26.88 -20.42 -11.49
C LEU A 529 -27.53 -19.40 -10.55
N ALA A 530 -28.74 -18.93 -10.84
CA ALA A 530 -29.45 -18.01 -9.95
C ALA A 530 -29.76 -18.69 -8.60
N GLU A 531 -30.19 -19.95 -8.58
CA GLU A 531 -30.44 -20.75 -7.38
C GLU A 531 -29.15 -20.99 -6.58
N GLU A 532 -28.02 -21.31 -7.22
CA GLU A 532 -26.70 -21.43 -6.58
C GLU A 532 -26.23 -20.12 -5.92
N LEU A 533 -26.62 -19.00 -6.49
CA LEU A 533 -26.33 -17.68 -5.97
C LEU A 533 -27.30 -17.20 -4.87
N GLY A 534 -28.27 -18.05 -4.49
CA GLY A 534 -29.29 -17.73 -3.47
C GLY A 534 -30.38 -16.77 -3.94
N LEU A 535 -30.63 -16.69 -5.25
CA LEU A 535 -31.62 -15.80 -5.87
C LEU A 535 -32.91 -16.56 -6.24
N ASN A 536 -34.03 -15.83 -6.24
CA ASN A 536 -35.35 -16.41 -6.52
C ASN A 536 -35.59 -16.75 -8.02
N GLY A 537 -34.62 -16.45 -8.89
CA GLY A 537 -34.66 -16.80 -10.30
C GLY A 537 -33.89 -15.86 -11.23
N PRO A 538 -34.00 -16.10 -12.57
CA PRO A 538 -33.27 -15.33 -13.58
C PRO A 538 -33.55 -13.81 -13.56
N GLU A 539 -34.78 -13.41 -13.24
CA GLU A 539 -35.17 -11.99 -13.20
C GLU A 539 -34.45 -11.23 -12.10
N GLU A 540 -34.28 -11.85 -10.93
CA GLU A 540 -33.50 -11.24 -9.84
C GLU A 540 -32.02 -11.17 -10.19
N LEU A 541 -31.46 -12.18 -10.87
CA LEU A 541 -30.10 -12.16 -11.40
C LEU A 541 -29.92 -11.00 -12.40
N TYR A 542 -30.86 -10.83 -13.34
CA TYR A 542 -30.82 -9.71 -14.28
C TYR A 542 -30.97 -8.36 -13.57
N THR A 543 -31.80 -8.27 -12.54
CA THR A 543 -31.94 -7.06 -11.73
C THR A 543 -30.62 -6.68 -11.07
N GLN A 544 -29.96 -7.66 -10.41
CA GLN A 544 -28.66 -7.42 -9.76
C GLN A 544 -27.56 -7.06 -10.77
N LEU A 545 -27.58 -7.64 -11.96
CA LEU A 545 -26.68 -7.26 -13.05
C LEU A 545 -26.96 -5.82 -13.54
N GLY A 546 -28.23 -5.48 -13.73
CA GLY A 546 -28.65 -4.17 -14.20
C GLY A 546 -28.41 -3.05 -13.17
N LEU A 547 -28.49 -3.37 -11.88
CA LEU A 547 -28.14 -2.48 -10.79
C LEU A 547 -26.62 -2.42 -10.50
N GLY A 548 -25.82 -3.25 -11.19
CA GLY A 548 -24.37 -3.33 -10.98
C GLY A 548 -23.97 -3.99 -9.65
N GLU A 549 -24.87 -4.68 -8.99
CA GLU A 549 -24.61 -5.45 -7.77
C GLU A 549 -23.77 -6.70 -8.06
N ARG A 550 -23.84 -7.22 -9.30
CA ARG A 550 -23.00 -8.31 -9.81
C ARG A 550 -22.34 -7.93 -11.12
N MET A 551 -21.17 -8.50 -11.36
CA MET A 551 -20.41 -8.26 -12.60
C MET A 551 -20.83 -9.24 -13.69
N ALA A 552 -21.34 -8.74 -14.81
CA ALA A 552 -21.79 -9.56 -15.94
C ALA A 552 -20.68 -10.49 -16.51
N PRO A 553 -19.39 -10.08 -16.62
CA PRO A 553 -18.32 -10.98 -17.06
C PRO A 553 -18.09 -12.16 -16.12
N LEU A 554 -18.25 -12.00 -14.80
CA LEU A 554 -18.10 -13.09 -13.84
C LEU A 554 -19.26 -14.07 -13.94
N VAL A 555 -20.48 -13.57 -14.10
CA VAL A 555 -21.66 -14.40 -14.32
C VAL A 555 -21.57 -15.12 -15.65
N ALA A 556 -21.16 -14.46 -16.73
CA ALA A 556 -20.94 -15.07 -18.03
C ALA A 556 -19.91 -16.22 -17.96
N ARG A 557 -18.81 -16.02 -17.22
CA ARG A 557 -17.77 -17.03 -17.02
C ARG A 557 -18.28 -18.28 -16.30
N ARG A 558 -19.18 -18.14 -15.31
CA ARG A 558 -19.82 -19.29 -14.62
C ARG A 558 -20.81 -20.05 -15.50
N LEU A 559 -21.28 -19.42 -16.56
CA LEU A 559 -22.18 -20.03 -17.54
C LEU A 559 -21.45 -20.76 -18.67
N LEU A 560 -20.10 -20.70 -18.71
CA LEU A 560 -19.31 -21.46 -19.68
C LEU A 560 -19.37 -22.97 -19.39
N PRO A 561 -19.19 -23.82 -20.40
CA PRO A 561 -18.89 -25.23 -20.19
C PRO A 561 -17.52 -25.39 -19.53
N ASP A 562 -17.35 -26.43 -18.70
CA ASP A 562 -16.10 -26.66 -17.95
C ASP A 562 -14.85 -26.83 -18.84
N ASP A 563 -15.03 -27.15 -20.11
CA ASP A 563 -13.94 -27.31 -21.11
C ASP A 563 -13.43 -26.00 -21.73
N GLU A 564 -14.06 -24.86 -21.50
CA GLU A 564 -13.71 -23.58 -22.12
C GLU A 564 -13.14 -22.54 -21.12
N MET A 565 -12.58 -22.94 -20.00
CA MET A 565 -12.00 -22.05 -18.99
C MET A 565 -10.58 -21.59 -19.36
N GLU A 566 -10.40 -20.83 -20.42
CA GLU A 566 -9.16 -20.07 -20.65
C GLU A 566 -9.33 -18.59 -20.29
N PRO A 567 -8.49 -18.05 -19.41
CA PRO A 567 -8.47 -16.61 -19.15
C PRO A 567 -7.62 -15.94 -20.22
N LEU A 568 -8.22 -15.09 -21.03
CA LEU A 568 -7.48 -14.10 -21.86
C LEU A 568 -6.79 -13.07 -20.96
N LEU A 569 -5.62 -13.41 -20.48
CA LEU A 569 -4.66 -12.46 -19.93
C LEU A 569 -3.66 -12.14 -21.04
N ASN A 570 -3.81 -10.97 -21.66
CA ASN A 570 -2.80 -10.38 -22.53
C ASN A 570 -1.56 -10.04 -21.69
N SER A 571 -0.67 -11.03 -21.49
CA SER A 571 0.73 -10.80 -21.17
C SER A 571 1.51 -11.01 -22.46
N GLU A 572 2.16 -9.94 -22.96
CA GLU A 572 3.09 -10.09 -24.08
C GLU A 572 4.14 -11.16 -23.73
N PRO A 573 4.37 -12.14 -24.60
CA PRO A 573 5.34 -13.21 -24.34
C PRO A 573 6.76 -12.64 -24.39
N LEU A 574 7.55 -12.94 -23.35
CA LEU A 574 8.99 -12.66 -23.33
C LEU A 574 9.74 -13.75 -24.12
N ALA A 575 10.59 -13.33 -25.05
CA ALA A 575 11.44 -14.25 -25.80
C ALA A 575 12.57 -14.79 -24.89
N ILE A 576 12.68 -16.11 -24.78
CA ILE A 576 13.80 -16.81 -24.16
C ILE A 576 14.65 -17.39 -25.30
N THR A 577 15.96 -17.19 -25.24
CA THR A 577 16.90 -17.74 -26.24
C THR A 577 16.77 -19.27 -26.29
N GLY A 578 16.53 -19.84 -27.47
CA GLY A 578 16.31 -21.28 -27.66
C GLY A 578 14.85 -21.72 -27.73
N THR A 579 13.89 -20.79 -27.61
CA THR A 579 12.46 -21.09 -27.75
C THR A 579 11.85 -20.41 -28.97
N GLU A 580 12.63 -20.21 -30.01
CA GLU A 580 12.27 -19.48 -31.23
C GLU A 580 10.95 -20.01 -31.82
N GLY A 581 9.94 -19.14 -31.88
CA GLY A 581 8.60 -19.46 -32.37
C GLY A 581 7.63 -20.10 -31.35
N MET A 582 8.01 -20.31 -30.10
CA MET A 582 7.10 -20.82 -29.06
C MET A 582 6.63 -19.72 -28.10
N VAL A 583 5.39 -19.82 -27.68
CA VAL A 583 4.83 -18.93 -26.63
C VAL A 583 5.37 -19.40 -25.27
N VAL A 584 6.02 -18.46 -24.57
CA VAL A 584 6.59 -18.73 -23.24
C VAL A 584 5.84 -17.94 -22.19
N THR A 585 5.40 -18.61 -21.13
CA THR A 585 4.74 -17.99 -19.97
C THR A 585 5.46 -18.36 -18.68
N TYR A 586 5.45 -17.47 -17.69
CA TYR A 586 6.08 -17.73 -16.41
C TYR A 586 5.03 -18.20 -15.39
N ALA A 587 5.36 -19.28 -14.68
CA ALA A 587 4.48 -19.89 -13.70
C ALA A 587 4.19 -18.96 -12.53
N LYS A 588 2.91 -18.78 -12.19
CA LYS A 588 2.48 -17.94 -11.05
C LYS A 588 2.80 -18.55 -9.70
N CYS A 589 2.90 -19.87 -9.60
CA CYS A 589 3.16 -20.59 -8.35
C CYS A 589 4.56 -20.34 -7.77
N CYS A 590 5.58 -20.17 -8.62
CA CYS A 590 6.97 -19.93 -8.21
C CYS A 590 7.52 -18.58 -8.72
N SER A 591 6.85 -17.93 -9.68
CA SER A 591 7.19 -16.61 -10.24
C SER A 591 8.70 -16.44 -10.49
N PRO A 592 9.29 -17.19 -11.45
CA PRO A 592 10.73 -17.15 -11.72
C PRO A 592 11.20 -15.74 -12.12
N ILE A 593 12.43 -15.39 -11.73
CA ILE A 593 13.07 -14.13 -12.07
C ILE A 593 14.38 -14.38 -12.82
N PRO A 594 14.93 -13.40 -13.58
CA PRO A 594 16.23 -13.54 -14.20
C PRO A 594 17.32 -13.91 -13.18
N GLY A 595 18.05 -15.02 -13.45
CA GLY A 595 19.06 -15.57 -12.56
C GLY A 595 18.59 -16.77 -11.72
N ASP A 596 17.28 -17.10 -11.70
CA ASP A 596 16.82 -18.37 -11.16
C ASP A 596 17.20 -19.52 -12.12
N THR A 597 17.51 -20.67 -11.58
CA THR A 597 17.53 -21.93 -12.34
C THR A 597 16.10 -22.28 -12.70
N ILE A 598 15.84 -22.54 -13.99
CA ILE A 598 14.49 -22.68 -14.51
C ILE A 598 14.31 -24.01 -15.23
N MET A 599 13.08 -24.52 -15.19
CA MET A 599 12.62 -25.69 -15.93
C MET A 599 11.35 -25.31 -16.73
N GLY A 600 11.36 -25.65 -18.03
CA GLY A 600 10.23 -25.41 -18.92
C GLY A 600 9.34 -26.64 -19.00
N TYR A 601 8.05 -26.48 -18.76
CA TYR A 601 7.02 -27.49 -18.94
C TYR A 601 6.17 -27.18 -20.17
N LEU A 602 6.02 -28.14 -21.08
CA LEU A 602 5.18 -27.96 -22.26
C LEU A 602 3.71 -28.22 -21.90
N SER A 603 2.91 -27.17 -21.90
CA SER A 603 1.49 -27.22 -21.58
C SER A 603 0.64 -27.10 -22.83
N THR A 604 -0.32 -28.03 -23.04
CA THR A 604 -1.23 -28.02 -24.18
C THR A 604 -2.06 -26.71 -24.18
N GLY A 605 -1.97 -25.94 -25.25
CA GLY A 605 -2.69 -24.65 -25.40
C GLY A 605 -2.02 -23.43 -24.74
N ARG A 606 -0.96 -23.59 -23.91
CA ARG A 606 -0.25 -22.48 -23.24
C ARG A 606 1.21 -22.31 -23.67
N GLY A 607 1.72 -23.18 -24.52
CA GLY A 607 3.13 -23.21 -24.88
C GLY A 607 4.03 -23.71 -23.74
N ILE A 608 5.23 -23.13 -23.61
CA ILE A 608 6.17 -23.48 -22.56
C ILE A 608 5.86 -22.64 -21.32
N VAL A 609 5.57 -23.31 -20.20
CA VAL A 609 5.41 -22.67 -18.89
C VAL A 609 6.72 -22.84 -18.11
N ILE A 610 7.36 -21.72 -17.80
CA ILE A 610 8.64 -21.69 -17.09
C ILE A 610 8.39 -21.68 -15.59
N HIS A 611 8.91 -22.69 -14.91
CA HIS A 611 8.97 -22.79 -13.47
C HIS A 611 10.42 -22.65 -12.98
N ARG A 612 10.60 -22.41 -11.69
CA ARG A 612 11.88 -22.66 -11.04
C ARG A 612 12.08 -24.16 -10.88
N ASP A 613 13.32 -24.62 -10.96
CA ASP A 613 13.69 -26.04 -10.79
C ASP A 613 13.28 -26.63 -9.43
N ASP A 614 13.21 -25.78 -8.37
CA ASP A 614 12.78 -26.15 -7.02
C ASP A 614 11.25 -25.95 -6.79
N CYS A 615 10.45 -25.80 -7.82
CA CYS A 615 9.01 -25.58 -7.69
C CYS A 615 8.30 -26.87 -7.28
N GLY A 616 7.62 -26.85 -6.13
CA GLY A 616 6.87 -28.01 -5.62
C GLY A 616 5.80 -28.55 -6.57
N ASN A 617 5.29 -27.71 -7.49
CA ASN A 617 4.30 -28.15 -8.48
C ASN A 617 4.95 -28.88 -9.68
N LEU A 618 6.28 -28.94 -9.79
CA LEU A 618 6.97 -29.75 -10.79
C LEU A 618 7.18 -31.20 -10.32
N VAL A 619 7.09 -31.46 -9.03
CA VAL A 619 7.33 -32.81 -8.44
C VAL A 619 6.23 -33.81 -8.85
N GLU A 620 5.06 -33.35 -9.27
CA GLU A 620 3.95 -34.18 -9.72
C GLU A 620 4.00 -34.51 -11.23
N TYR A 621 4.95 -33.97 -11.97
CA TYR A 621 5.11 -34.20 -13.41
C TYR A 621 6.56 -34.67 -13.70
N PRO A 622 6.76 -35.98 -13.93
CA PRO A 622 8.08 -36.54 -14.27
C PRO A 622 8.56 -36.11 -15.67
#